data_edd60ce914d24cefc91c1f1714f50740
#
_entry.id   edd60ce914d24cefc91c1f1714f50740
#
_cell.length_a   1.000
_cell.length_b   1.000
_cell.length_c   1.000
_cell.angle_alpha   90.00
_cell.angle_beta   90.00
_cell.angle_gamma   90.00
#
_symmetry.space_group_name_H-M   'P 1'
#
loop_
_entity.id
_entity.type
_entity.pdbx_description
1 polymer ?
#
loop_
_entity_poly.entity_id
_entity_poly.type
_entity_poly.pdbx_seq_one_letter_code
_entity_poly.pdbx_strand_id
1 'polypeptide(L)'
;MEKAVRYILSRFPHQPTLMQQRACEEMVRFLYDTDPSSTFLLRGYAGTGKTSLVSALVRSAPALRIKTVLLAPTGRAAKVLSAYSGQPAYTIHRKIYQTVTDSSGVMRMCRALNKHTYTIFVVDEASMIGNADEGLTEHRSLLEDLVDYVGEGNHCRLMLIGDTAQLPPVGTSQSPALDIGYLSSILHLAVHHSELTEVVRQDRLSGILLNATLLRQHIAMLPEEGQPDMPLFDLEQCQDVVRLQGEELEEVLNAEYRECGMEHVTIITRSNKRANMFNQAIRNRILLREEEVNAGDYLMVVKNNYYWLEEDSGMGFIANGDIVEVQSLRNHQELYGFHFADATLRFVDYPDMPLHDCKLLLETLHSESPSLTADQSRQLFEAVMEDYADMSLRADRLRAVKQNPYYNVLQVKFSYALTCHKTQGGQWHTAIVDQGYLTDEMIDKEYLRWLYTAVTRATDKVYLLQFQDNFFARPDNNSGD
;
A
#
# COMPACT_ATOMS: atom_id res chain seq x y z
N MET A 1 32.59 13.33 -3.62
CA MET A 1 31.78 12.38 -2.86
C MET A 1 31.62 12.78 -1.38
N GLU A 2 32.66 12.94 -0.58
CA GLU A 2 32.54 13.31 0.86
C GLU A 2 31.70 14.56 1.15
N LYS A 3 31.83 15.63 0.32
CA LYS A 3 30.99 16.84 0.48
C LYS A 3 29.51 16.55 0.29
N ALA A 4 29.15 15.66 -0.64
CA ALA A 4 27.78 15.27 -0.88
C ALA A 4 27.23 14.45 0.30
N VAL A 5 28.02 13.48 0.82
CA VAL A 5 27.65 12.72 2.02
C VAL A 5 27.36 13.64 3.19
N ARG A 6 28.30 14.54 3.53
CA ARG A 6 28.11 15.52 4.63
C ARG A 6 26.88 16.40 4.42
N TYR A 7 26.62 16.83 3.18
CA TYR A 7 25.48 17.66 2.88
C TYR A 7 24.16 16.90 3.07
N ILE A 8 24.05 15.65 2.60
CA ILE A 8 22.85 14.82 2.80
C ILE A 8 22.66 14.54 4.28
N LEU A 9 23.70 14.14 5.01
CA LEU A 9 23.65 13.86 6.45
C LEU A 9 23.22 15.10 7.25
N SER A 10 23.59 16.31 6.82
CA SER A 10 23.16 17.56 7.49
C SER A 10 21.67 17.85 7.36
N ARG A 11 20.93 17.13 6.49
CA ARG A 11 19.49 17.25 6.30
C ARG A 11 18.68 16.20 7.09
N PHE A 12 19.37 15.31 7.81
CA PHE A 12 18.68 14.40 8.72
C PHE A 12 18.00 15.18 9.85
N PRO A 13 16.79 14.75 10.27
CA PRO A 13 16.11 15.38 11.40
C PRO A 13 16.80 15.10 12.75
N HIS A 14 17.63 14.04 12.80
CA HIS A 14 18.33 13.56 13.98
C HIS A 14 19.77 13.21 13.64
N GLN A 15 20.59 12.93 14.69
CA GLN A 15 21.92 12.41 14.47
C GLN A 15 21.83 11.02 13.81
N PRO A 16 22.36 10.84 12.59
CA PRO A 16 22.28 9.57 11.88
C PRO A 16 23.10 8.47 12.58
N THR A 17 22.58 7.25 12.60
CA THR A 17 23.30 6.07 13.08
C THR A 17 24.46 5.72 12.16
N LEU A 18 25.38 4.85 12.63
CA LEU A 18 26.50 4.39 11.79
C LEU A 18 26.01 3.67 10.53
N MET A 19 24.94 2.89 10.62
CA MET A 19 24.37 2.21 9.46
C MET A 19 23.76 3.20 8.46
N GLN A 20 23.06 4.23 8.93
CA GLN A 20 22.51 5.29 8.08
C GLN A 20 23.63 6.10 7.40
N GLN A 21 24.76 6.36 8.10
CA GLN A 21 25.93 7.01 7.50
C GLN A 21 26.52 6.17 6.37
N ARG A 22 26.74 4.86 6.60
CA ARG A 22 27.24 3.93 5.57
C ARG A 22 26.28 3.81 4.39
N ALA A 23 24.97 3.72 4.65
CA ALA A 23 23.95 3.71 3.61
C ALA A 23 23.97 5.01 2.78
N CYS A 24 24.18 6.17 3.42
CA CYS A 24 24.35 7.44 2.73
C CYS A 24 25.63 7.46 1.86
N GLU A 25 26.74 6.90 2.34
CA GLU A 25 27.98 6.78 1.56
C GLU A 25 27.78 5.92 0.30
N GLU A 26 27.12 4.76 0.45
CA GLU A 26 26.85 3.86 -0.68
C GLU A 26 25.86 4.48 -1.67
N MET A 27 24.83 5.16 -1.16
CA MET A 27 23.90 5.93 -1.97
C MET A 27 24.61 7.03 -2.77
N VAL A 28 25.59 7.72 -2.17
CA VAL A 28 26.39 8.73 -2.91
C VAL A 28 27.29 8.07 -3.95
N ARG A 29 27.84 6.87 -3.72
CA ARG A 29 28.57 6.12 -4.77
C ARG A 29 27.66 5.83 -5.94
N PHE A 30 26.46 5.33 -5.69
CA PHE A 30 25.44 5.13 -6.73
C PHE A 30 25.11 6.42 -7.49
N LEU A 31 24.97 7.57 -6.80
CA LEU A 31 24.69 8.85 -7.44
C LEU A 31 25.76 9.30 -8.45
N TYR A 32 27.01 8.92 -8.23
CA TYR A 32 28.15 9.26 -9.08
C TYR A 32 28.64 8.10 -9.95
N ASP A 33 27.97 6.97 -9.93
CA ASP A 33 28.26 5.87 -10.83
C ASP A 33 28.03 6.28 -12.29
N THR A 34 28.78 5.76 -13.23
CA THR A 34 28.68 6.04 -14.66
C THR A 34 27.95 4.93 -15.42
N ASP A 35 27.69 3.80 -14.78
CA ASP A 35 26.95 2.70 -15.39
C ASP A 35 25.47 3.08 -15.58
N PRO A 36 24.93 3.04 -16.80
CA PRO A 36 23.52 3.37 -17.04
C PRO A 36 22.54 2.36 -16.42
N SER A 37 22.97 1.12 -16.17
CA SER A 37 22.16 0.10 -15.51
C SER A 37 22.22 0.18 -13.97
N SER A 38 22.97 1.15 -13.42
CA SER A 38 23.14 1.31 -11.99
C SER A 38 21.81 1.57 -11.29
N THR A 39 21.52 0.76 -10.28
CA THR A 39 20.31 0.79 -9.46
C THR A 39 20.70 0.73 -7.98
N PHE A 40 19.99 1.48 -7.14
CA PHE A 40 20.20 1.41 -5.69
C PHE A 40 19.07 0.71 -4.99
N LEU A 41 19.39 -0.30 -4.17
CA LEU A 41 18.44 -1.03 -3.35
C LEU A 41 18.66 -0.70 -1.87
N LEU A 42 17.69 -0.02 -1.25
CA LEU A 42 17.66 0.23 0.19
C LEU A 42 16.68 -0.71 0.86
N ARG A 43 17.19 -1.70 1.57
CA ARG A 43 16.38 -2.55 2.44
C ARG A 43 16.45 -2.04 3.87
N GLY A 44 15.35 -2.18 4.60
CA GLY A 44 15.36 -1.85 6.02
C GLY A 44 13.99 -2.08 6.65
N TYR A 45 13.99 -2.26 7.95
CA TYR A 45 12.80 -2.60 8.73
C TYR A 45 12.06 -1.34 9.22
N ALA A 46 10.88 -1.53 9.83
CA ALA A 46 10.16 -0.45 10.49
C ALA A 46 11.06 0.22 11.55
N GLY A 47 10.98 1.55 11.68
CA GLY A 47 11.76 2.32 12.66
C GLY A 47 13.26 2.44 12.39
N THR A 48 13.80 1.94 11.27
CA THR A 48 15.26 2.02 10.98
C THR A 48 15.67 3.31 10.26
N GLY A 49 14.69 4.17 9.89
CA GLY A 49 14.97 5.48 9.31
C GLY A 49 15.18 5.49 7.79
N LYS A 50 14.63 4.51 7.05
CA LYS A 50 14.57 4.55 5.57
C LYS A 50 14.00 5.88 5.07
N THR A 51 12.85 6.25 5.61
CA THR A 51 12.13 7.49 5.31
C THR A 51 12.99 8.73 5.55
N SER A 52 13.77 8.77 6.65
CA SER A 52 14.68 9.87 6.97
C SER A 52 15.80 9.99 5.95
N LEU A 53 16.41 8.87 5.53
CA LEU A 53 17.46 8.84 4.53
C LEU A 53 16.95 9.32 3.17
N VAL A 54 15.78 8.85 2.74
CA VAL A 54 15.13 9.25 1.49
C VAL A 54 14.76 10.73 1.50
N SER A 55 14.14 11.21 2.58
CA SER A 55 13.80 12.62 2.75
C SER A 55 15.05 13.52 2.70
N ALA A 56 16.14 13.12 3.36
CA ALA A 56 17.40 13.84 3.31
C ALA A 56 17.99 13.89 1.90
N LEU A 57 17.95 12.79 1.14
CA LEU A 57 18.33 12.74 -0.27
C LEU A 57 17.48 13.71 -1.10
N VAL A 58 16.17 13.59 -1.03
CA VAL A 58 15.21 14.38 -1.83
C VAL A 58 15.40 15.87 -1.57
N ARG A 59 15.54 16.28 -0.31
CA ARG A 59 15.82 17.68 0.07
C ARG A 59 17.19 18.17 -0.37
N SER A 60 18.14 17.26 -0.56
CA SER A 60 19.50 17.59 -1.00
C SER A 60 19.64 17.60 -2.53
N ALA A 61 18.76 16.94 -3.25
CA ALA A 61 18.84 16.72 -4.67
C ALA A 61 19.01 18.02 -5.51
N PRO A 62 18.30 19.14 -5.23
CA PRO A 62 18.48 20.39 -5.98
C PRO A 62 19.91 20.95 -5.85
N ALA A 63 20.52 20.90 -4.64
CA ALA A 63 21.87 21.37 -4.40
C ALA A 63 22.92 20.46 -5.06
N LEU A 64 22.61 19.19 -5.22
CA LEU A 64 23.43 18.20 -5.95
C LEU A 64 23.17 18.23 -7.47
N ARG A 65 22.28 19.10 -7.96
CA ARG A 65 21.85 19.19 -9.36
C ARG A 65 21.25 17.90 -9.90
N ILE A 66 20.54 17.18 -9.04
CA ILE A 66 19.84 15.93 -9.36
C ILE A 66 18.34 16.22 -9.32
N LYS A 67 17.61 15.65 -10.27
CA LYS A 67 16.15 15.64 -10.27
C LYS A 67 15.67 14.34 -9.62
N THR A 68 14.54 14.40 -8.91
CA THR A 68 13.91 13.22 -8.31
C THR A 68 12.46 13.10 -8.76
N VAL A 69 12.02 11.89 -9.01
CA VAL A 69 10.63 11.50 -9.22
C VAL A 69 10.30 10.45 -8.17
N LEU A 70 9.29 10.72 -7.36
CA LEU A 70 8.91 9.87 -6.24
C LEU A 70 7.74 9.00 -6.65
N LEU A 71 7.87 7.69 -6.42
CA LEU A 71 6.91 6.68 -6.84
C LEU A 71 6.58 5.73 -5.69
N ALA A 72 5.36 5.19 -5.72
CA ALA A 72 4.95 4.09 -4.85
C ALA A 72 3.97 3.15 -5.57
N PRO A 73 3.79 1.90 -5.12
CA PRO A 73 2.86 0.96 -5.74
C PRO A 73 1.38 1.40 -5.62
N THR A 74 1.00 2.06 -4.53
CA THR A 74 -0.39 2.47 -4.24
C THR A 74 -0.51 3.98 -4.06
N GLY A 75 -1.72 4.52 -4.22
CA GLY A 75 -2.02 5.95 -4.01
C GLY A 75 -1.71 6.39 -2.58
N ARG A 76 -2.10 5.57 -1.60
CA ARG A 76 -1.85 5.85 -0.18
C ARG A 76 -0.36 5.88 0.17
N ALA A 77 0.42 4.92 -0.33
CA ALA A 77 1.88 4.93 -0.15
C ALA A 77 2.52 6.16 -0.81
N ALA A 78 2.05 6.55 -2.00
CA ALA A 78 2.52 7.76 -2.68
C ALA A 78 2.24 9.02 -1.85
N LYS A 79 1.06 9.10 -1.20
CA LYS A 79 0.74 10.21 -0.31
C LYS A 79 1.65 10.27 0.92
N VAL A 80 1.86 9.15 1.60
CA VAL A 80 2.79 9.07 2.74
C VAL A 80 4.18 9.52 2.31
N LEU A 81 4.66 9.02 1.15
CA LEU A 81 5.94 9.43 0.56
C LEU A 81 5.99 10.94 0.27
N SER A 82 4.91 11.51 -0.27
CA SER A 82 4.81 12.95 -0.54
C SER A 82 4.88 13.78 0.74
N ALA A 83 4.15 13.36 1.78
CA ALA A 83 4.07 14.08 3.04
C ALA A 83 5.44 14.22 3.74
N TYR A 84 6.22 13.12 3.84
CA TYR A 84 7.51 13.20 4.53
C TYR A 84 8.65 13.73 3.66
N SER A 85 8.57 13.59 2.34
CA SER A 85 9.60 14.11 1.43
C SER A 85 9.42 15.59 1.13
N GLY A 86 8.21 16.12 1.24
CA GLY A 86 7.85 17.49 0.87
C GLY A 86 7.83 17.74 -0.64
N GLN A 87 7.73 16.66 -1.45
CA GLN A 87 7.62 16.71 -2.91
C GLN A 87 6.48 15.83 -3.40
N PRO A 88 5.83 16.15 -4.52
CA PRO A 88 4.78 15.29 -5.08
C PRO A 88 5.30 13.89 -5.39
N ALA A 89 4.54 12.89 -4.96
CA ALA A 89 4.76 11.49 -5.30
C ALA A 89 3.58 10.93 -6.07
N TYR A 90 3.82 9.93 -6.91
CA TYR A 90 2.83 9.35 -7.81
C TYR A 90 2.81 7.84 -7.69
N THR A 91 1.71 7.22 -8.09
CA THR A 91 1.77 5.76 -8.26
C THR A 91 2.65 5.40 -9.45
N ILE A 92 3.29 4.21 -9.39
CA ILE A 92 4.09 3.70 -10.51
C ILE A 92 3.24 3.70 -11.77
N HIS A 93 2.03 3.15 -11.72
CA HIS A 93 1.10 3.07 -12.85
C HIS A 93 0.84 4.45 -13.49
N ARG A 94 0.51 5.46 -12.67
CA ARG A 94 0.26 6.82 -13.16
C ARG A 94 1.47 7.42 -13.88
N LYS A 95 2.69 7.05 -13.45
CA LYS A 95 3.90 7.66 -13.98
C LYS A 95 4.38 7.01 -15.27
N ILE A 96 4.31 5.67 -15.34
CA ILE A 96 4.91 4.94 -16.44
C ILE A 96 3.93 4.58 -17.55
N TYR A 97 2.61 4.68 -17.30
CA TYR A 97 1.60 4.36 -18.30
C TYR A 97 0.81 5.58 -18.75
N GLN A 98 0.32 5.51 -19.97
CA GLN A 98 -0.58 6.49 -20.57
C GLN A 98 -1.66 5.80 -21.40
N THR A 99 -2.81 6.41 -21.50
CA THR A 99 -3.87 5.94 -22.38
C THR A 99 -3.68 6.53 -23.78
N VAL A 100 -3.58 5.70 -24.80
CA VAL A 100 -3.50 6.11 -26.20
C VAL A 100 -4.70 5.57 -26.95
N THR A 101 -5.34 6.42 -27.72
CA THR A 101 -6.42 6.02 -28.63
C THR A 101 -5.79 5.61 -29.96
N ASP A 102 -5.97 4.36 -30.37
CA ASP A 102 -5.48 3.87 -31.67
C ASP A 102 -6.31 4.43 -32.84
N SER A 103 -5.85 4.17 -34.07
CA SER A 103 -6.53 4.65 -35.30
C SER A 103 -7.97 4.11 -35.46
N SER A 104 -8.31 3.04 -34.74
CA SER A 104 -9.67 2.48 -34.68
C SER A 104 -10.52 3.11 -33.57
N GLY A 105 -9.96 4.06 -32.80
CA GLY A 105 -10.59 4.73 -31.69
C GLY A 105 -10.69 3.88 -30.41
N VAL A 106 -9.96 2.78 -30.36
CA VAL A 106 -9.88 1.96 -29.15
C VAL A 106 -8.81 2.55 -28.22
N MET A 107 -9.20 2.91 -27.02
CA MET A 107 -8.25 3.30 -25.97
C MET A 107 -7.45 2.08 -25.51
N ARG A 108 -6.13 2.21 -25.53
CA ARG A 108 -5.21 1.20 -24.97
C ARG A 108 -4.29 1.88 -23.97
N MET A 109 -4.06 1.22 -22.86
CA MET A 109 -2.99 1.63 -21.96
C MET A 109 -1.67 1.16 -22.54
N CYS A 110 -0.68 2.05 -22.65
CA CYS A 110 0.66 1.72 -23.11
C CYS A 110 1.70 2.41 -22.22
N ARG A 111 2.92 1.91 -22.24
CA ARG A 111 4.01 2.57 -21.52
C ARG A 111 4.29 3.93 -22.16
N ALA A 112 4.37 4.96 -21.33
CA ALA A 112 4.70 6.32 -21.75
C ALA A 112 6.19 6.41 -22.10
N LEU A 113 6.55 7.32 -23.01
CA LEU A 113 7.95 7.65 -23.26
C LEU A 113 8.55 8.41 -22.07
N ASN A 114 9.70 7.96 -21.60
CA ASN A 114 10.42 8.67 -20.55
C ASN A 114 11.17 9.88 -21.13
N LYS A 115 10.65 11.08 -20.88
CA LYS A 115 11.26 12.36 -21.30
C LYS A 115 12.17 12.97 -20.23
N HIS A 116 12.38 12.28 -19.11
CA HIS A 116 13.22 12.76 -18.03
C HIS A 116 14.71 12.67 -18.37
N THR A 117 15.48 13.59 -17.81
CA THR A 117 16.94 13.64 -17.97
C THR A 117 17.59 13.87 -16.61
N TYR A 118 18.69 13.16 -16.33
CA TYR A 118 19.43 13.27 -15.07
C TYR A 118 18.52 13.15 -13.83
N THR A 119 17.65 12.13 -13.84
CA THR A 119 16.58 11.96 -12.84
C THR A 119 16.71 10.64 -12.13
N ILE A 120 16.55 10.66 -10.81
CA ILE A 120 16.46 9.46 -9.99
C ILE A 120 14.98 9.18 -9.71
N PHE A 121 14.52 8.01 -10.12
CA PHE A 121 13.21 7.49 -9.80
C PHE A 121 13.32 6.73 -8.47
N VAL A 122 12.73 7.29 -7.43
CA VAL A 122 12.72 6.71 -6.09
C VAL A 122 11.41 6.00 -5.89
N VAL A 123 11.44 4.70 -5.66
CA VAL A 123 10.26 3.85 -5.46
C VAL A 123 10.26 3.37 -4.01
N ASP A 124 9.31 3.87 -3.23
CA ASP A 124 9.09 3.38 -1.86
C ASP A 124 8.07 2.23 -1.85
N GLU A 125 8.04 1.46 -0.74
CA GLU A 125 7.21 0.25 -0.58
C GLU A 125 7.40 -0.77 -1.72
N ALA A 126 8.63 -0.93 -2.20
CA ALA A 126 8.96 -1.88 -3.27
C ALA A 126 8.69 -3.35 -2.88
N SER A 127 8.50 -3.65 -1.59
CA SER A 127 8.05 -4.95 -1.07
C SER A 127 6.71 -5.40 -1.66
N MET A 128 5.88 -4.48 -2.14
CA MET A 128 4.58 -4.77 -2.74
C MET A 128 4.63 -5.09 -4.23
N ILE A 129 5.77 -4.92 -4.89
CA ILE A 129 5.90 -5.16 -6.34
C ILE A 129 6.11 -6.65 -6.58
N GLY A 130 5.19 -7.26 -7.32
CA GLY A 130 5.20 -8.68 -7.66
C GLY A 130 5.62 -8.97 -9.10
N ASN A 131 5.67 -10.27 -9.41
CA ASN A 131 5.88 -10.78 -10.78
C ASN A 131 4.56 -11.10 -11.51
N ALA A 132 3.40 -10.91 -10.85
CA ALA A 132 2.13 -11.13 -11.51
C ALA A 132 1.99 -10.20 -12.73
N ASP A 133 1.23 -10.63 -13.72
CA ASP A 133 0.94 -9.89 -14.96
C ASP A 133 0.12 -8.61 -14.69
N GLU A 134 0.69 -7.72 -13.86
CA GLU A 134 0.17 -6.36 -13.64
C GLU A 134 0.69 -5.38 -14.70
N GLY A 135 1.57 -5.84 -15.59
CA GLY A 135 2.05 -5.10 -16.74
C GLY A 135 0.99 -5.02 -17.85
N LEU A 136 1.28 -4.21 -18.87
CA LEU A 136 0.34 -3.95 -19.98
C LEU A 136 0.15 -5.11 -20.96
N THR A 137 1.05 -6.06 -20.94
CA THR A 137 1.01 -7.25 -21.82
C THR A 137 0.97 -8.51 -20.96
N GLU A 138 0.29 -9.53 -21.43
CA GLU A 138 0.04 -10.81 -20.73
C GLU A 138 1.29 -11.57 -20.25
N HIS A 139 2.51 -11.02 -20.43
CA HIS A 139 3.77 -11.68 -20.10
C HIS A 139 4.81 -10.75 -19.46
N ARG A 140 4.43 -9.55 -19.02
CA ARG A 140 5.37 -8.61 -18.40
C ARG A 140 4.89 -8.16 -17.01
N SER A 141 5.83 -8.05 -16.10
CA SER A 141 5.57 -7.53 -14.75
C SER A 141 5.65 -6.00 -14.70
N LEU A 142 5.01 -5.40 -13.70
CA LEU A 142 5.13 -3.97 -13.41
C LEU A 142 6.59 -3.55 -13.18
N LEU A 143 7.40 -4.43 -12.57
CA LEU A 143 8.82 -4.17 -12.32
C LEU A 143 9.62 -4.06 -13.61
N GLU A 144 9.40 -4.97 -14.57
CA GLU A 144 10.05 -4.93 -15.88
C GLU A 144 9.69 -3.66 -16.65
N ASP A 145 8.41 -3.29 -16.67
CA ASP A 145 7.96 -2.05 -17.34
C ASP A 145 8.54 -0.81 -16.67
N LEU A 146 8.70 -0.79 -15.35
CA LEU A 146 9.34 0.29 -14.60
C LEU A 146 10.83 0.40 -14.94
N VAL A 147 11.56 -0.72 -14.94
CA VAL A 147 13.00 -0.76 -15.26
C VAL A 147 13.23 -0.25 -16.69
N ASP A 148 12.47 -0.74 -17.65
CA ASP A 148 12.55 -0.29 -19.04
C ASP A 148 12.22 1.19 -19.19
N TYR A 149 11.13 1.66 -18.51
CA TYR A 149 10.77 3.07 -18.52
C TYR A 149 11.90 3.96 -18.01
N VAL A 150 12.52 3.58 -16.90
CA VAL A 150 13.65 4.34 -16.34
C VAL A 150 14.85 4.29 -17.28
N GLY A 151 15.17 3.12 -17.84
CA GLY A 151 16.30 2.90 -18.74
C GLY A 151 16.20 3.67 -20.08
N GLU A 152 14.98 3.95 -20.56
CA GLU A 152 14.75 4.79 -21.75
C GLU A 152 15.09 6.28 -21.52
N GLY A 153 15.14 6.71 -20.26
CA GLY A 153 15.44 8.11 -19.93
C GLY A 153 16.94 8.42 -20.04
N ASN A 154 17.26 9.66 -20.40
CA ASN A 154 18.66 10.07 -20.54
C ASN A 154 19.31 10.31 -19.17
N HIS A 155 20.27 9.46 -18.79
CA HIS A 155 20.91 9.45 -17.47
C HIS A 155 19.91 9.35 -16.31
N CYS A 156 18.84 8.58 -16.51
CA CYS A 156 17.90 8.24 -15.45
C CYS A 156 18.35 6.98 -14.71
N ARG A 157 17.99 6.87 -13.42
CA ARG A 157 18.36 5.75 -12.56
C ARG A 157 17.23 5.39 -11.63
N LEU A 158 17.24 4.14 -11.17
CA LEU A 158 16.24 3.58 -10.28
C LEU A 158 16.79 3.43 -8.86
N MET A 159 15.96 3.78 -7.87
CA MET A 159 16.19 3.52 -6.46
C MET A 159 14.97 2.80 -5.90
N LEU A 160 15.16 1.59 -5.39
CA LEU A 160 14.12 0.75 -4.79
C LEU A 160 14.29 0.74 -3.28
N ILE A 161 13.19 0.92 -2.55
CA ILE A 161 13.18 0.99 -1.09
C ILE A 161 12.07 0.07 -0.58
N GLY A 162 12.40 -0.80 0.37
CA GLY A 162 11.41 -1.70 0.92
C GLY A 162 11.84 -2.39 2.20
N ASP A 163 10.95 -3.19 2.72
CA ASP A 163 11.11 -3.96 3.95
C ASP A 163 10.88 -5.44 3.67
N THR A 164 11.93 -6.25 3.84
CA THR A 164 11.90 -7.70 3.55
C THR A 164 11.16 -8.51 4.60
N ALA A 165 10.86 -7.94 5.76
CA ALA A 165 10.06 -8.59 6.79
C ALA A 165 8.55 -8.39 6.59
N GLN A 166 8.13 -7.44 5.74
CA GLN A 166 6.72 -7.28 5.38
C GLN A 166 6.22 -8.43 4.51
N LEU A 167 4.88 -8.52 4.40
CA LEU A 167 4.24 -9.45 3.47
C LEU A 167 4.72 -9.20 2.04
N PRO A 168 5.20 -10.22 1.35
CA PRO A 168 5.47 -10.14 -0.08
C PRO A 168 4.16 -10.08 -0.90
N PRO A 169 4.25 -9.80 -2.20
CA PRO A 169 3.10 -9.90 -3.08
C PRO A 169 2.47 -11.29 -3.06
N VAL A 170 1.15 -11.34 -3.25
CA VAL A 170 0.39 -12.59 -3.20
C VAL A 170 0.97 -13.63 -4.16
N GLY A 171 1.20 -14.84 -3.66
CA GLY A 171 1.73 -15.96 -4.45
C GLY A 171 3.25 -15.97 -4.61
N THR A 172 3.99 -15.11 -3.92
CA THR A 172 5.46 -15.10 -3.92
C THR A 172 6.00 -15.20 -2.49
N SER A 173 7.18 -15.79 -2.33
CA SER A 173 7.88 -15.85 -1.04
C SER A 173 8.68 -14.56 -0.73
N GLN A 174 9.01 -13.79 -1.77
CA GLN A 174 9.74 -12.53 -1.66
C GLN A 174 9.40 -11.63 -2.85
N SER A 175 9.41 -10.30 -2.64
CA SER A 175 9.28 -9.35 -3.75
C SER A 175 10.52 -9.39 -4.64
N PRO A 176 10.38 -9.55 -5.97
CA PRO A 176 11.48 -9.50 -6.93
C PRO A 176 12.20 -8.14 -6.93
N ALA A 177 11.50 -7.07 -6.58
CA ALA A 177 12.09 -5.73 -6.47
C ALA A 177 13.06 -5.58 -5.29
N LEU A 178 13.04 -6.50 -4.33
CA LEU A 178 13.96 -6.54 -3.18
C LEU A 178 14.99 -7.67 -3.28
N ASP A 179 14.97 -8.45 -4.35
CA ASP A 179 15.90 -9.56 -4.58
C ASP A 179 17.07 -9.11 -5.46
N ILE A 180 18.27 -9.03 -4.86
CA ILE A 180 19.51 -8.65 -5.58
C ILE A 180 19.80 -9.62 -6.72
N GLY A 181 19.59 -10.92 -6.50
CA GLY A 181 19.81 -11.95 -7.51
C GLY A 181 18.89 -11.76 -8.72
N TYR A 182 17.60 -11.50 -8.48
CA TYR A 182 16.64 -11.22 -9.55
C TYR A 182 17.01 -9.94 -10.32
N LEU A 183 17.28 -8.85 -9.60
CA LEU A 183 17.63 -7.56 -10.21
C LEU A 183 18.91 -7.66 -11.06
N SER A 184 19.93 -8.37 -10.57
CA SER A 184 21.22 -8.46 -11.28
C SER A 184 21.22 -9.50 -12.39
N SER A 185 20.64 -10.70 -12.16
CA SER A 185 20.77 -11.82 -13.09
C SER A 185 19.65 -11.85 -14.14
N ILE A 186 18.45 -11.39 -13.80
CA ILE A 186 17.29 -11.41 -14.70
C ILE A 186 17.11 -10.04 -15.38
N LEU A 187 17.16 -8.96 -14.61
CA LEU A 187 16.96 -7.60 -15.14
C LEU A 187 18.29 -6.93 -15.55
N HIS A 188 19.42 -7.61 -15.37
CA HIS A 188 20.76 -7.16 -15.76
C HIS A 188 21.15 -5.79 -15.19
N LEU A 189 20.72 -5.49 -13.97
CA LEU A 189 21.02 -4.24 -13.29
C LEU A 189 22.32 -4.33 -12.45
N ALA A 190 23.11 -3.26 -12.46
CA ALA A 190 24.25 -3.09 -11.57
C ALA A 190 23.75 -2.57 -10.20
N VAL A 191 23.61 -3.48 -9.22
CA VAL A 191 22.93 -3.19 -7.96
C VAL A 191 23.90 -2.73 -6.87
N HIS A 192 23.83 -1.45 -6.52
CA HIS A 192 24.30 -0.94 -5.24
C HIS A 192 23.25 -1.22 -4.17
N HIS A 193 23.65 -1.64 -2.98
CA HIS A 193 22.67 -1.93 -1.93
C HIS A 193 23.13 -1.55 -0.54
N SER A 194 22.18 -1.27 0.32
CA SER A 194 22.37 -1.10 1.76
C SER A 194 21.19 -1.67 2.52
N GLU A 195 21.46 -2.10 3.75
CA GLU A 195 20.44 -2.62 4.64
C GLU A 195 20.49 -1.90 6.00
N LEU A 196 19.33 -1.43 6.46
CA LEU A 196 19.16 -0.76 7.74
C LEU A 196 18.46 -1.72 8.70
N THR A 197 19.18 -2.19 9.71
CA THR A 197 18.64 -3.14 10.69
C THR A 197 18.54 -2.55 12.10
N GLU A 198 19.20 -1.42 12.36
CA GLU A 198 19.23 -0.77 13.67
C GLU A 198 18.04 0.17 13.84
N VAL A 199 17.20 -0.05 14.87
CA VAL A 199 16.10 0.85 15.22
C VAL A 199 16.66 2.15 15.82
N VAL A 200 16.14 3.29 15.37
CA VAL A 200 16.60 4.62 15.82
C VAL A 200 16.28 4.83 17.31
N ARG A 201 17.22 5.39 18.06
CA ARG A 201 17.14 5.51 19.54
C ARG A 201 15.87 6.21 20.06
N GLN A 202 15.28 7.14 19.31
CA GLN A 202 14.11 7.88 19.74
C GLN A 202 12.83 7.01 19.78
N ASP A 203 12.81 5.96 18.98
CA ASP A 203 11.66 5.04 18.87
C ASP A 203 11.80 3.83 19.81
N ARG A 204 12.88 3.75 20.60
CA ARG A 204 13.16 2.59 21.49
C ARG A 204 12.17 2.44 22.65
N LEU A 205 11.38 3.46 22.94
CA LEU A 205 10.33 3.42 23.97
C LEU A 205 8.99 2.91 23.40
N SER A 206 8.88 2.73 22.08
CA SER A 206 7.68 2.20 21.45
C SER A 206 7.62 0.68 21.58
N GLY A 207 6.61 0.19 22.26
CA GLY A 207 6.28 -1.23 22.34
C GLY A 207 5.94 -1.82 20.98
N ILE A 208 5.36 -1.03 20.06
CA ILE A 208 5.10 -1.42 18.67
C ILE A 208 6.42 -1.79 17.99
N LEU A 209 7.44 -0.95 18.08
CA LEU A 209 8.73 -1.21 17.45
C LEU A 209 9.54 -2.30 18.18
N LEU A 210 9.40 -2.41 19.49
CA LEU A 210 9.99 -3.51 20.26
C LEU A 210 9.44 -4.85 19.75
N ASN A 211 8.11 -4.99 19.74
CA ASN A 211 7.47 -6.23 19.31
C ASN A 211 7.66 -6.52 17.81
N ALA A 212 7.66 -5.49 16.96
CA ALA A 212 8.03 -5.64 15.55
C ALA A 212 9.48 -6.15 15.39
N THR A 213 10.40 -5.73 16.27
CA THR A 213 11.79 -6.20 16.25
C THR A 213 11.90 -7.66 16.68
N LEU A 214 11.12 -8.09 17.69
CA LEU A 214 11.05 -9.50 18.10
C LEU A 214 10.51 -10.37 16.96
N LEU A 215 9.39 -9.98 16.35
CA LEU A 215 8.82 -10.68 15.20
C LEU A 215 9.81 -10.82 14.04
N ARG A 216 10.53 -9.75 13.72
CA ARG A 216 11.57 -9.76 12.69
C ARG A 216 12.71 -10.73 13.01
N GLN A 217 13.15 -10.82 14.27
CA GLN A 217 14.17 -11.77 14.68
C GLN A 217 13.68 -13.21 14.47
N HIS A 218 12.45 -13.51 14.85
CA HIS A 218 11.83 -14.81 14.55
C HIS A 218 11.79 -15.09 13.04
N ILE A 219 11.35 -14.12 12.22
CA ILE A 219 11.34 -14.27 10.74
C ILE A 219 12.73 -14.60 10.19
N ALA A 220 13.78 -13.93 10.69
CA ALA A 220 15.16 -14.13 10.22
C ALA A 220 15.74 -15.49 10.62
N MET A 221 15.35 -16.03 11.78
CA MET A 221 15.85 -17.29 12.31
C MET A 221 15.06 -18.50 11.79
N LEU A 222 13.81 -18.27 11.36
CA LEU A 222 12.91 -19.36 10.98
C LEU A 222 13.25 -19.88 9.59
N PRO A 223 13.45 -21.20 9.40
CA PRO A 223 13.50 -21.81 8.07
C PRO A 223 12.14 -21.68 7.37
N GLU A 224 12.10 -21.91 6.04
CA GLU A 224 10.86 -21.72 5.26
C GLU A 224 9.72 -22.64 5.73
N GLU A 225 10.01 -23.85 6.20
CA GLU A 225 9.06 -24.83 6.72
C GLU A 225 9.15 -25.02 8.25
N GLY A 226 9.46 -23.94 8.98
CA GLY A 226 9.61 -23.99 10.44
C GLY A 226 8.46 -23.32 11.19
N GLN A 227 8.34 -23.66 12.48
CA GLN A 227 7.46 -22.94 13.42
C GLN A 227 8.30 -22.07 14.35
N PRO A 228 7.84 -20.86 14.71
CA PRO A 228 8.57 -19.99 15.62
C PRO A 228 8.48 -20.49 17.06
N ASP A 229 9.51 -20.20 17.83
CA ASP A 229 9.44 -20.33 19.27
C ASP A 229 8.47 -19.30 19.86
N MET A 230 7.67 -19.68 20.82
CA MET A 230 6.79 -18.79 21.57
C MET A 230 7.48 -18.35 22.89
N PRO A 231 7.17 -17.16 23.39
CA PRO A 231 6.20 -16.16 22.98
C PRO A 231 6.69 -15.24 21.85
N LEU A 232 5.73 -14.60 21.16
CA LEU A 232 6.01 -13.65 20.08
C LEU A 232 5.94 -12.19 20.52
N PHE A 233 5.28 -11.89 21.64
CA PHE A 233 5.08 -10.54 22.15
C PHE A 233 5.58 -10.41 23.59
N ASP A 234 6.21 -9.26 23.85
CA ASP A 234 6.53 -8.77 25.18
C ASP A 234 5.76 -7.48 25.43
N LEU A 235 4.89 -7.48 26.44
CA LEU A 235 4.04 -6.34 26.79
C LEU A 235 4.41 -5.67 28.12
N GLU A 236 5.43 -6.14 28.85
CA GLU A 236 5.74 -5.68 30.21
C GLU A 236 6.04 -4.19 30.30
N GLN A 237 6.61 -3.60 29.25
CA GLN A 237 6.99 -2.18 29.22
C GLN A 237 6.24 -1.39 28.14
N CYS A 238 5.18 -1.94 27.55
CA CYS A 238 4.46 -1.36 26.44
C CYS A 238 3.15 -0.73 26.90
N GLN A 239 2.96 0.57 26.63
CA GLN A 239 1.67 1.24 26.81
C GLN A 239 0.89 1.35 25.48
N ASP A 240 1.60 1.22 24.37
CA ASP A 240 1.11 1.37 23.01
C ASP A 240 0.72 0.03 22.34
N VAL A 241 0.95 -1.10 23.02
CA VAL A 241 0.51 -2.45 22.57
C VAL A 241 -0.33 -3.10 23.67
N VAL A 242 -1.59 -3.35 23.37
CA VAL A 242 -2.60 -3.78 24.38
C VAL A 242 -3.31 -5.04 23.91
N ARG A 243 -3.48 -6.01 24.82
CA ARG A 243 -4.38 -7.16 24.58
C ARG A 243 -5.83 -6.69 24.62
N LEU A 244 -6.65 -7.21 23.73
CA LEU A 244 -8.07 -6.89 23.65
C LEU A 244 -8.90 -8.16 23.55
N GLN A 245 -9.90 -8.29 24.42
CA GLN A 245 -10.91 -9.34 24.33
C GLN A 245 -12.06 -8.92 23.41
N GLY A 246 -12.74 -9.89 22.80
CA GLY A 246 -13.82 -9.58 21.86
C GLY A 246 -14.96 -8.78 22.47
N GLU A 247 -15.21 -8.92 23.76
CA GLU A 247 -16.25 -8.21 24.51
C GLU A 247 -15.96 -6.73 24.68
N GLU A 248 -14.69 -6.34 24.69
CA GLU A 248 -14.22 -4.96 24.89
C GLU A 248 -14.13 -4.17 23.56
N LEU A 249 -14.22 -4.87 22.41
CA LEU A 249 -13.98 -4.28 21.09
C LEU A 249 -14.86 -3.08 20.80
N GLU A 250 -16.15 -3.17 21.11
CA GLU A 250 -17.11 -2.09 20.82
C GLU A 250 -16.80 -0.83 21.64
N GLU A 251 -16.44 -0.98 22.92
CA GLU A 251 -16.05 0.14 23.79
C GLU A 251 -14.76 0.79 23.30
N VAL A 252 -13.75 -0.02 22.96
CA VAL A 252 -12.47 0.46 22.42
C VAL A 252 -12.66 1.20 21.11
N LEU A 253 -13.42 0.66 20.16
CA LEU A 253 -13.70 1.33 18.88
C LEU A 253 -14.41 2.67 19.09
N ASN A 254 -15.41 2.73 19.98
CA ASN A 254 -16.10 3.97 20.31
C ASN A 254 -15.15 5.02 20.92
N ALA A 255 -14.22 4.60 21.77
CA ALA A 255 -13.24 5.48 22.39
C ALA A 255 -12.25 6.02 21.34
N GLU A 256 -11.64 5.14 20.56
CA GLU A 256 -10.64 5.51 19.54
C GLU A 256 -11.26 6.37 18.42
N TYR A 257 -12.49 6.08 17.97
CA TYR A 257 -13.19 6.92 16.99
C TYR A 257 -13.48 8.34 17.50
N ARG A 258 -13.72 8.51 18.81
CA ARG A 258 -13.89 9.84 19.41
C ARG A 258 -12.57 10.59 19.60
N GLU A 259 -11.49 9.85 19.88
CA GLU A 259 -10.18 10.42 20.18
C GLU A 259 -9.47 10.89 18.90
N CYS A 260 -9.39 10.04 17.90
CA CYS A 260 -8.58 10.31 16.70
C CYS A 260 -9.37 10.38 15.38
N GLY A 261 -10.67 10.00 15.36
CA GLY A 261 -11.48 9.96 14.13
C GLY A 261 -11.50 8.57 13.49
N MET A 262 -12.61 8.25 12.81
CA MET A 262 -12.82 6.92 12.19
C MET A 262 -11.79 6.60 11.10
N GLU A 263 -11.33 7.59 10.37
CA GLU A 263 -10.34 7.47 9.30
C GLU A 263 -8.95 7.10 9.80
N HIS A 264 -8.70 7.28 11.09
CA HIS A 264 -7.40 7.01 11.73
C HIS A 264 -7.38 5.68 12.50
N VAL A 265 -8.47 4.93 12.49
CA VAL A 265 -8.59 3.62 13.15
C VAL A 265 -8.92 2.54 12.12
N THR A 266 -8.29 1.40 12.20
CA THR A 266 -8.62 0.25 11.32
C THR A 266 -8.51 -1.08 12.06
N ILE A 267 -9.39 -2.03 11.69
CA ILE A 267 -9.22 -3.44 12.08
C ILE A 267 -8.48 -4.16 10.96
N ILE A 268 -7.42 -4.88 11.30
CA ILE A 268 -6.60 -5.63 10.34
C ILE A 268 -6.87 -7.13 10.48
N THR A 269 -7.25 -7.76 9.38
CA THR A 269 -7.66 -9.17 9.35
C THR A 269 -6.86 -9.98 8.34
N ARG A 270 -6.96 -11.34 8.42
CA ARG A 270 -6.32 -12.27 7.47
C ARG A 270 -7.16 -12.52 6.20
N SER A 271 -8.47 -12.29 6.23
CA SER A 271 -9.36 -12.61 5.10
C SER A 271 -10.41 -11.55 4.84
N ASN A 272 -10.84 -11.43 3.58
CA ASN A 272 -11.94 -10.55 3.20
C ASN A 272 -13.25 -10.90 3.92
N LYS A 273 -13.52 -12.19 4.12
CA LYS A 273 -14.69 -12.66 4.88
C LYS A 273 -14.71 -12.07 6.29
N ARG A 274 -13.58 -12.13 7.00
CA ARG A 274 -13.45 -11.59 8.35
C ARG A 274 -13.55 -10.07 8.36
N ALA A 275 -12.92 -9.40 7.40
CA ALA A 275 -13.06 -7.95 7.24
C ALA A 275 -14.51 -7.53 6.99
N ASN A 276 -15.23 -8.23 6.12
CA ASN A 276 -16.64 -7.95 5.86
C ASN A 276 -17.50 -8.12 7.13
N MET A 277 -17.25 -9.16 7.94
CA MET A 277 -17.96 -9.35 9.21
C MET A 277 -17.77 -8.17 10.16
N PHE A 278 -16.54 -7.69 10.34
CA PHE A 278 -16.26 -6.51 11.16
C PHE A 278 -16.86 -5.23 10.58
N ASN A 279 -16.76 -5.02 9.27
CA ASN A 279 -17.37 -3.88 8.60
C ASN A 279 -18.88 -3.82 8.85
N GLN A 280 -19.57 -4.95 8.73
CA GLN A 280 -21.02 -5.03 9.01
C GLN A 280 -21.31 -4.82 10.51
N ALA A 281 -20.53 -5.42 11.40
CA ALA A 281 -20.71 -5.26 12.85
C ALA A 281 -20.51 -3.79 13.27
N ILE A 282 -19.50 -3.10 12.74
CA ILE A 282 -19.24 -1.68 13.02
C ILE A 282 -20.41 -0.84 12.51
N ARG A 283 -20.85 -1.04 11.27
CA ARG A 283 -21.96 -0.28 10.70
C ARG A 283 -23.26 -0.45 11.50
N ASN A 284 -23.61 -1.70 11.82
CA ASN A 284 -24.89 -1.99 12.46
C ASN A 284 -24.90 -1.63 13.95
N ARG A 285 -23.81 -1.89 14.71
CA ARG A 285 -23.81 -1.76 16.17
C ARG A 285 -23.24 -0.43 16.65
N ILE A 286 -22.22 0.08 15.97
CA ILE A 286 -21.52 1.31 16.40
C ILE A 286 -22.07 2.52 15.67
N LEU A 287 -22.23 2.42 14.34
CA LEU A 287 -22.67 3.54 13.51
C LEU A 287 -24.20 3.58 13.30
N LEU A 288 -24.92 2.53 13.73
CA LEU A 288 -26.37 2.38 13.62
C LEU A 288 -26.89 2.63 12.20
N ARG A 289 -26.18 2.05 11.19
CA ARG A 289 -26.51 2.18 9.77
C ARG A 289 -27.17 0.92 9.27
N GLU A 290 -28.39 1.05 8.74
CA GLU A 290 -29.22 -0.09 8.31
C GLU A 290 -29.24 -0.27 6.78
N GLU A 291 -29.02 0.81 6.00
CA GLU A 291 -29.03 0.71 4.56
C GLU A 291 -27.75 0.08 4.02
N GLU A 292 -27.79 -0.38 2.76
CA GLU A 292 -26.66 -1.04 2.10
C GLU A 292 -25.40 -0.16 2.10
N VAL A 293 -25.56 1.15 1.88
CA VAL A 293 -24.54 2.19 2.04
C VAL A 293 -25.21 3.48 2.50
N ASN A 294 -24.55 4.24 3.37
CA ASN A 294 -25.08 5.49 3.94
C ASN A 294 -24.11 6.66 3.70
N ALA A 295 -24.64 7.87 3.70
CA ALA A 295 -23.78 9.05 3.84
C ALA A 295 -22.93 8.97 5.12
N GLY A 296 -21.67 9.37 5.03
CA GLY A 296 -20.68 9.23 6.09
C GLY A 296 -19.99 7.85 6.12
N ASP A 297 -20.36 6.88 5.26
CA ASP A 297 -19.59 5.64 5.15
C ASP A 297 -18.21 5.88 4.55
N TYR A 298 -17.22 5.18 5.11
CA TYR A 298 -15.86 5.14 4.58
C TYR A 298 -15.69 3.90 3.70
N LEU A 299 -15.30 4.14 2.46
CA LEU A 299 -15.10 3.09 1.45
C LEU A 299 -13.67 3.12 0.95
N MET A 300 -13.12 1.95 0.61
CA MET A 300 -11.87 1.79 -0.10
C MET A 300 -12.16 1.41 -1.56
N VAL A 301 -11.57 2.13 -2.49
CA VAL A 301 -11.57 1.76 -3.91
C VAL A 301 -10.72 0.51 -4.10
N VAL A 302 -11.25 -0.50 -4.80
CA VAL A 302 -10.59 -1.81 -4.95
C VAL A 302 -10.10 -2.08 -6.37
N LYS A 303 -10.29 -1.13 -7.29
CA LYS A 303 -9.80 -1.20 -8.68
C LYS A 303 -9.49 0.20 -9.18
N ASN A 304 -8.37 0.36 -9.88
CA ASN A 304 -8.02 1.63 -10.53
C ASN A 304 -9.13 2.08 -11.49
N ASN A 305 -9.46 3.37 -11.43
CA ASN A 305 -10.47 3.98 -12.29
C ASN A 305 -9.93 5.25 -12.94
N TYR A 306 -9.96 5.29 -14.27
CA TYR A 306 -9.40 6.36 -15.09
C TYR A 306 -10.50 7.22 -15.75
N TYR A 307 -11.76 7.00 -15.39
CA TYR A 307 -12.92 7.63 -16.05
C TYR A 307 -13.44 8.85 -15.30
N TRP A 308 -13.54 8.78 -13.96
CA TRP A 308 -14.25 9.77 -13.17
C TRP A 308 -13.47 11.04 -12.85
N LEU A 309 -12.16 11.06 -13.05
CA LEU A 309 -11.32 12.23 -12.81
C LEU A 309 -10.71 12.72 -14.13
N GLU A 310 -10.70 14.05 -14.32
CA GLU A 310 -9.99 14.67 -15.43
C GLU A 310 -8.47 14.55 -15.22
N GLU A 311 -7.70 14.48 -16.32
CA GLU A 311 -6.25 14.39 -16.27
C GLU A 311 -5.60 15.54 -15.49
N ASP A 312 -6.22 16.73 -15.52
CA ASP A 312 -5.75 17.94 -14.84
C ASP A 312 -6.20 18.04 -13.37
N SER A 313 -6.94 17.06 -12.84
CA SER A 313 -7.49 17.06 -11.49
C SER A 313 -6.47 17.00 -10.36
N GLY A 314 -5.16 16.96 -10.66
CA GLY A 314 -4.10 16.78 -9.65
C GLY A 314 -3.90 15.31 -9.23
N MET A 315 -4.96 14.49 -9.16
CA MET A 315 -4.88 13.04 -8.96
C MET A 315 -4.72 12.25 -10.27
N GLY A 316 -5.34 12.71 -11.36
CA GLY A 316 -5.33 12.09 -12.68
C GLY A 316 -6.16 10.81 -12.81
N PHE A 317 -6.30 10.00 -11.79
CA PHE A 317 -7.17 8.83 -11.72
C PHE A 317 -7.43 8.43 -10.27
N ILE A 318 -8.47 7.63 -10.03
CA ILE A 318 -8.77 7.06 -8.71
C ILE A 318 -8.03 5.73 -8.58
N ALA A 319 -7.15 5.62 -7.59
CA ALA A 319 -6.29 4.46 -7.43
C ALA A 319 -6.94 3.37 -6.55
N ASN A 320 -6.57 2.12 -6.79
CA ASN A 320 -6.81 1.05 -5.84
C ASN A 320 -6.12 1.38 -4.51
N GLY A 321 -6.87 1.28 -3.42
CA GLY A 321 -6.42 1.65 -2.07
C GLY A 321 -6.81 3.06 -1.63
N ASP A 322 -7.33 3.93 -2.53
CA ASP A 322 -7.85 5.24 -2.13
C ASP A 322 -9.06 5.06 -1.20
N ILE A 323 -9.06 5.84 -0.11
CA ILE A 323 -10.19 5.87 0.83
C ILE A 323 -11.05 7.09 0.53
N VAL A 324 -12.35 6.87 0.44
CA VAL A 324 -13.35 7.90 0.20
C VAL A 324 -14.42 7.86 1.28
N GLU A 325 -14.93 9.03 1.63
CA GLU A 325 -16.12 9.20 2.44
C GLU A 325 -17.31 9.53 1.55
N VAL A 326 -18.40 8.84 1.76
CA VAL A 326 -19.66 9.07 1.04
C VAL A 326 -20.33 10.32 1.63
N GLN A 327 -20.44 11.40 0.87
CA GLN A 327 -21.12 12.62 1.29
C GLN A 327 -22.62 12.59 1.04
N SER A 328 -23.01 12.02 -0.09
CA SER A 328 -24.43 11.83 -0.44
C SER A 328 -24.60 10.66 -1.41
N LEU A 329 -25.81 10.09 -1.41
CA LEU A 329 -26.21 9.00 -2.30
C LEU A 329 -27.55 9.37 -2.95
N ARG A 330 -27.71 8.94 -4.20
CA ARG A 330 -28.92 9.15 -5.01
C ARG A 330 -29.03 8.07 -6.07
N ASN A 331 -30.21 7.98 -6.69
CA ASN A 331 -30.43 7.15 -7.88
C ASN A 331 -29.98 5.69 -7.71
N HIS A 332 -30.45 5.02 -6.65
CA HIS A 332 -30.28 3.58 -6.53
C HIS A 332 -30.98 2.89 -7.71
N GLN A 333 -30.25 2.07 -8.44
CA GLN A 333 -30.70 1.43 -9.67
C GLN A 333 -30.24 -0.02 -9.73
N GLU A 334 -31.13 -0.89 -10.18
CA GLU A 334 -30.77 -2.24 -10.61
C GLU A 334 -30.75 -2.26 -12.14
N LEU A 335 -29.59 -2.52 -12.74
CA LEU A 335 -29.38 -2.54 -14.17
C LEU A 335 -28.29 -3.55 -14.53
N TYR A 336 -28.40 -4.24 -15.68
CA TYR A 336 -27.44 -5.26 -16.12
C TYR A 336 -27.26 -6.44 -15.13
N GLY A 337 -28.20 -6.62 -14.19
CA GLY A 337 -28.08 -7.60 -13.11
C GLY A 337 -27.14 -7.18 -11.98
N PHE A 338 -26.89 -5.87 -11.84
CA PHE A 338 -26.08 -5.27 -10.78
C PHE A 338 -26.80 -4.08 -10.15
N HIS A 339 -26.42 -3.76 -8.89
CA HIS A 339 -26.94 -2.60 -8.16
C HIS A 339 -25.94 -1.44 -8.22
N PHE A 340 -26.44 -0.28 -8.55
CA PHE A 340 -25.66 0.96 -8.68
C PHE A 340 -26.26 2.07 -7.83
N ALA A 341 -25.42 2.98 -7.37
CA ALA A 341 -25.83 4.24 -6.76
C ALA A 341 -24.95 5.38 -7.27
N ASP A 342 -25.54 6.55 -7.50
CA ASP A 342 -24.79 7.76 -7.72
C ASP A 342 -24.36 8.32 -6.36
N ALA A 343 -23.07 8.60 -6.19
CA ALA A 343 -22.50 9.06 -4.95
C ALA A 343 -21.66 10.33 -5.16
N THR A 344 -21.77 11.26 -4.22
CA THR A 344 -20.81 12.35 -4.09
C THR A 344 -19.77 11.94 -3.05
N LEU A 345 -18.50 11.91 -3.42
CA LEU A 345 -17.40 11.38 -2.64
C LEU A 345 -16.40 12.45 -2.24
N ARG A 346 -15.87 12.38 -1.02
CA ARG A 346 -14.71 13.10 -0.53
C ARG A 346 -13.52 12.15 -0.41
N PHE A 347 -12.41 12.47 -1.04
CA PHE A 347 -11.18 11.69 -0.89
C PHE A 347 -10.51 12.02 0.43
N VAL A 348 -10.42 11.03 1.33
CA VAL A 348 -9.87 11.20 2.70
C VAL A 348 -8.41 11.65 2.64
N ASP A 349 -7.67 11.04 1.74
CA ASP A 349 -6.26 11.32 1.56
C ASP A 349 -5.95 12.60 0.78
N TYR A 350 -6.94 13.28 0.24
CA TYR A 350 -6.81 14.52 -0.55
C TYR A 350 -7.83 15.57 -0.10
N PRO A 351 -7.68 16.13 1.12
CA PRO A 351 -8.71 17.00 1.73
C PRO A 351 -8.96 18.30 0.95
N ASP A 352 -7.97 18.77 0.18
CA ASP A 352 -8.07 19.99 -0.63
C ASP A 352 -8.77 19.76 -1.99
N MET A 353 -9.08 18.51 -2.34
CA MET A 353 -9.82 18.21 -3.55
C MET A 353 -11.31 18.53 -3.39
N PRO A 354 -11.95 19.01 -4.48
CA PRO A 354 -13.40 19.17 -4.49
C PRO A 354 -14.09 17.82 -4.35
N LEU A 355 -15.37 17.86 -3.94
CA LEU A 355 -16.22 16.68 -3.96
C LEU A 355 -16.41 16.19 -5.39
N HIS A 356 -16.42 14.87 -5.58
CA HIS A 356 -16.58 14.25 -6.90
C HIS A 356 -17.82 13.38 -6.96
N ASP A 357 -18.60 13.59 -8.02
CA ASP A 357 -19.74 12.72 -8.33
C ASP A 357 -19.24 11.50 -9.11
N CYS A 358 -19.55 10.32 -8.61
CA CYS A 358 -19.19 9.03 -9.20
C CYS A 358 -20.36 8.06 -9.12
N LYS A 359 -20.29 6.99 -9.89
CA LYS A 359 -21.22 5.86 -9.76
C LYS A 359 -20.53 4.71 -9.00
N LEU A 360 -21.18 4.17 -7.97
CA LEU A 360 -20.72 3.05 -7.16
C LEU A 360 -21.38 1.75 -7.60
N LEU A 361 -20.63 0.66 -7.54
CA LEU A 361 -21.10 -0.71 -7.66
C LEU A 361 -21.28 -1.30 -6.27
N LEU A 362 -22.48 -1.70 -5.92
CA LEU A 362 -22.82 -2.09 -4.56
C LEU A 362 -22.50 -3.57 -4.27
N GLU A 363 -22.47 -4.45 -5.27
CA GLU A 363 -22.12 -5.88 -5.10
C GLU A 363 -20.75 -6.09 -4.48
N THR A 364 -19.79 -5.23 -4.78
CA THR A 364 -18.44 -5.37 -4.25
C THR A 364 -18.33 -5.08 -2.76
N LEU A 365 -19.29 -4.36 -2.17
CA LEU A 365 -19.31 -4.03 -0.74
C LEU A 365 -19.33 -5.28 0.16
N HIS A 366 -20.08 -6.31 -0.25
CA HIS A 366 -20.30 -7.53 0.53
C HIS A 366 -19.57 -8.75 -0.01
N SER A 367 -18.99 -8.66 -1.21
CA SER A 367 -18.29 -9.75 -1.86
C SER A 367 -17.06 -10.21 -1.03
N GLU A 368 -16.80 -11.52 -0.99
CA GLU A 368 -15.53 -12.05 -0.46
C GLU A 368 -14.38 -11.90 -1.46
N SER A 369 -14.68 -11.71 -2.75
CA SER A 369 -13.67 -11.43 -3.78
C SER A 369 -13.06 -10.03 -3.60
N PRO A 370 -11.80 -9.80 -3.98
CA PRO A 370 -11.15 -8.49 -3.89
C PRO A 370 -11.88 -7.39 -4.68
N SER A 371 -12.43 -7.74 -5.85
CA SER A 371 -13.19 -6.91 -6.79
C SER A 371 -14.22 -7.77 -7.51
N LEU A 372 -14.88 -7.29 -8.55
CA LEU A 372 -15.69 -8.15 -9.44
C LEU A 372 -14.84 -9.30 -9.96
N THR A 373 -15.43 -10.50 -9.98
CA THR A 373 -14.81 -11.66 -10.61
C THR A 373 -14.68 -11.47 -12.12
N ALA A 374 -13.84 -12.27 -12.77
CA ALA A 374 -13.71 -12.24 -14.23
C ALA A 374 -15.05 -12.48 -14.95
N ASP A 375 -15.86 -13.42 -14.41
CA ASP A 375 -17.18 -13.73 -14.97
C ASP A 375 -18.16 -12.58 -14.80
N GLN A 376 -18.22 -11.96 -13.62
CA GLN A 376 -19.06 -10.78 -13.37
C GLN A 376 -18.62 -9.59 -14.23
N SER A 377 -17.31 -9.37 -14.37
CA SER A 377 -16.77 -8.30 -15.23
C SER A 377 -17.15 -8.51 -16.69
N ARG A 378 -17.10 -9.76 -17.15
CA ARG A 378 -17.54 -10.14 -18.50
C ARG A 378 -19.05 -9.95 -18.67
N GLN A 379 -19.86 -10.40 -17.70
CA GLN A 379 -21.30 -10.20 -17.72
C GLN A 379 -21.68 -8.71 -17.84
N LEU A 380 -21.06 -7.85 -17.03
CA LEU A 380 -21.28 -6.40 -17.10
C LEU A 380 -20.87 -5.84 -18.47
N PHE A 381 -19.72 -6.25 -18.99
CA PHE A 381 -19.25 -5.83 -20.32
C PHE A 381 -20.22 -6.22 -21.43
N GLU A 382 -20.68 -7.48 -21.46
CA GLU A 382 -21.61 -8.01 -22.46
C GLU A 382 -22.97 -7.30 -22.39
N ALA A 383 -23.50 -7.11 -21.18
CA ALA A 383 -24.77 -6.43 -20.97
C ALA A 383 -24.74 -4.96 -21.41
N VAL A 384 -23.66 -4.23 -21.06
CA VAL A 384 -23.48 -2.84 -21.55
C VAL A 384 -23.25 -2.79 -23.06
N MET A 385 -22.60 -3.82 -23.66
CA MET A 385 -22.38 -3.91 -25.10
C MET A 385 -23.71 -4.06 -25.89
N GLU A 386 -24.73 -4.69 -25.30
CA GLU A 386 -26.07 -4.85 -25.91
C GLU A 386 -26.77 -3.51 -26.14
N ASP A 387 -26.55 -2.51 -25.27
CA ASP A 387 -27.13 -1.17 -25.45
C ASP A 387 -26.66 -0.47 -26.74
N TYR A 388 -25.52 -0.90 -27.27
CA TYR A 388 -24.92 -0.36 -28.49
C TYR A 388 -25.06 -1.31 -29.69
N ALA A 389 -25.99 -2.28 -29.64
CA ALA A 389 -26.19 -3.27 -30.71
C ALA A 389 -26.51 -2.64 -32.09
N ASP A 390 -27.14 -1.47 -32.09
CA ASP A 390 -27.51 -0.72 -33.31
C ASP A 390 -26.32 -0.11 -34.05
N MET A 391 -25.15 0.01 -33.39
CA MET A 391 -23.93 0.49 -34.03
C MET A 391 -23.35 -0.58 -34.96
N SER A 392 -23.14 -0.24 -36.24
CA SER A 392 -22.68 -1.20 -37.26
C SER A 392 -21.25 -1.69 -37.06
N LEU A 393 -20.36 -0.83 -36.56
CA LEU A 393 -18.94 -1.15 -36.38
C LEU A 393 -18.66 -1.60 -34.93
N ARG A 394 -18.04 -2.77 -34.77
CA ARG A 394 -17.63 -3.30 -33.47
C ARG A 394 -16.68 -2.35 -32.71
N ALA A 395 -15.81 -1.64 -33.44
CA ALA A 395 -14.89 -0.67 -32.85
C ALA A 395 -15.62 0.51 -32.18
N ASP A 396 -16.72 0.99 -32.79
CA ASP A 396 -17.52 2.08 -32.25
C ASP A 396 -18.31 1.61 -31.00
N ARG A 397 -18.84 0.39 -31.02
CA ARG A 397 -19.47 -0.23 -29.82
C ARG A 397 -18.49 -0.30 -28.66
N LEU A 398 -17.27 -0.80 -28.92
CA LEU A 398 -16.22 -0.89 -27.88
C LEU A 398 -15.85 0.49 -27.32
N ARG A 399 -15.81 1.52 -28.19
CA ARG A 399 -15.56 2.89 -27.75
C ARG A 399 -16.68 3.41 -26.87
N ALA A 400 -17.94 3.18 -27.26
CA ALA A 400 -19.12 3.58 -26.50
C ALA A 400 -19.16 2.90 -25.11
N VAL A 401 -18.89 1.58 -25.04
CA VAL A 401 -18.80 0.85 -23.76
C VAL A 401 -17.74 1.46 -22.86
N LYS A 402 -16.55 1.76 -23.37
CA LYS A 402 -15.46 2.38 -22.58
C LYS A 402 -15.79 3.79 -22.08
N GLN A 403 -16.75 4.47 -22.67
CA GLN A 403 -17.26 5.77 -22.24
C GLN A 403 -18.55 5.65 -21.40
N ASN A 404 -19.06 4.45 -21.18
CA ASN A 404 -20.26 4.23 -20.43
C ASN A 404 -19.99 4.33 -18.91
N PRO A 405 -20.74 5.14 -18.14
CA PRO A 405 -20.53 5.33 -16.70
C PRO A 405 -20.79 4.06 -15.88
N TYR A 406 -21.66 3.15 -16.33
CA TYR A 406 -21.92 1.87 -15.65
C TYR A 406 -20.77 0.87 -15.85
N TYR A 407 -20.13 0.87 -17.01
CA TYR A 407 -18.93 0.07 -17.24
C TYR A 407 -17.72 0.59 -16.42
N ASN A 408 -17.65 1.90 -16.25
CA ASN A 408 -16.60 2.58 -15.49
C ASN A 408 -16.96 2.84 -14.03
N VAL A 409 -17.92 2.10 -13.50
CA VAL A 409 -18.36 2.21 -12.11
C VAL A 409 -17.22 1.98 -11.14
N LEU A 410 -17.21 2.70 -10.01
CA LEU A 410 -16.25 2.46 -8.94
C LEU A 410 -16.60 1.18 -8.20
N GLN A 411 -15.62 0.29 -8.10
CA GLN A 411 -15.67 -0.90 -7.27
C GLN A 411 -15.10 -0.55 -5.90
N VAL A 412 -15.91 -0.73 -4.86
CA VAL A 412 -15.58 -0.26 -3.51
C VAL A 412 -15.89 -1.31 -2.45
N LYS A 413 -15.21 -1.23 -1.32
CA LYS A 413 -15.48 -2.00 -0.10
C LYS A 413 -15.51 -1.07 1.11
N PHE A 414 -16.19 -1.46 2.19
CA PHE A 414 -16.06 -0.73 3.45
C PHE A 414 -14.63 -0.79 3.96
N SER A 415 -14.17 0.30 4.59
CA SER A 415 -12.77 0.49 5.00
C SER A 415 -12.56 0.54 6.52
N TYR A 416 -13.54 0.21 7.34
CA TYR A 416 -13.38 0.12 8.79
C TYR A 416 -12.53 -1.08 9.20
N ALA A 417 -12.65 -2.18 8.47
CA ALA A 417 -11.81 -3.37 8.61
C ALA A 417 -11.27 -3.79 7.24
N LEU A 418 -9.98 -4.06 7.17
CA LEU A 418 -9.24 -4.36 5.96
C LEU A 418 -8.41 -5.63 6.11
N THR A 419 -8.09 -6.29 5.00
CA THR A 419 -7.05 -7.32 5.03
C THR A 419 -5.67 -6.67 5.12
N CYS A 420 -4.72 -7.36 5.75
CA CYS A 420 -3.36 -6.85 5.92
C CYS A 420 -2.69 -6.45 4.59
N HIS A 421 -2.92 -7.19 3.50
CA HIS A 421 -2.43 -6.80 2.17
C HIS A 421 -2.96 -5.43 1.72
N LYS A 422 -4.22 -5.12 2.03
CA LYS A 422 -4.81 -3.81 1.70
C LYS A 422 -4.35 -2.68 2.61
N THR A 423 -3.73 -2.99 3.75
CA THR A 423 -3.14 -1.99 4.64
C THR A 423 -1.70 -1.64 4.30
N GLN A 424 -1.05 -2.39 3.41
CA GLN A 424 0.32 -2.09 2.98
C GLN A 424 0.41 -0.69 2.35
N GLY A 425 1.50 0.02 2.63
CA GLY A 425 1.69 1.42 2.23
C GLY A 425 0.83 2.44 2.98
N GLY A 426 -0.11 1.99 3.84
CA GLY A 426 -0.90 2.84 4.72
C GLY A 426 -0.37 2.86 6.15
N GLN A 427 -0.76 3.91 6.89
CA GLN A 427 -0.54 4.04 8.32
C GLN A 427 -1.81 4.57 8.99
N TRP A 428 -2.06 4.12 10.20
CA TRP A 428 -3.19 4.53 11.04
C TRP A 428 -2.69 4.91 12.42
N HIS A 429 -3.35 5.83 13.07
CA HIS A 429 -3.08 6.15 14.48
C HIS A 429 -3.24 4.89 15.32
N THR A 430 -4.39 4.21 15.18
CA THR A 430 -4.71 2.99 15.92
C THR A 430 -4.99 1.83 14.97
N ALA A 431 -4.32 0.70 15.18
CA ALA A 431 -4.60 -0.56 14.50
C ALA A 431 -5.06 -1.64 15.49
N ILE A 432 -6.17 -2.29 15.17
CA ILE A 432 -6.69 -3.45 15.91
C ILE A 432 -6.41 -4.70 15.08
N VAL A 433 -5.47 -5.52 15.51
CA VAL A 433 -5.05 -6.72 14.79
C VAL A 433 -5.88 -7.91 15.27
N ASP A 434 -6.70 -8.47 14.39
CA ASP A 434 -7.54 -9.63 14.70
C ASP A 434 -6.79 -10.93 14.42
N GLN A 435 -6.54 -11.76 15.45
CA GLN A 435 -5.89 -13.06 15.26
C GLN A 435 -6.72 -13.97 14.36
N GLY A 436 -8.05 -13.97 14.56
CA GLY A 436 -8.96 -14.86 13.88
C GLY A 436 -8.76 -16.32 14.25
N TYR A 437 -9.25 -17.25 13.40
CA TYR A 437 -9.01 -18.69 13.59
C TYR A 437 -7.56 -19.03 13.22
N LEU A 438 -6.86 -19.66 14.15
CA LEU A 438 -5.45 -20.02 14.01
C LEU A 438 -5.17 -21.36 14.70
N THR A 439 -4.51 -22.28 13.98
CA THR A 439 -3.94 -23.52 14.56
C THR A 439 -2.41 -23.39 14.61
N ASP A 440 -1.76 -24.19 15.43
CA ASP A 440 -0.29 -24.16 15.57
C ASP A 440 0.41 -24.39 14.21
N GLU A 441 -0.16 -25.25 13.35
CA GLU A 441 0.38 -25.54 12.03
C GLU A 441 0.33 -24.33 11.06
N MET A 442 -0.54 -23.34 11.34
CA MET A 442 -0.66 -22.11 10.56
C MET A 442 0.33 -21.02 11.00
N ILE A 443 1.08 -21.24 12.07
CA ILE A 443 2.05 -20.30 12.59
C ILE A 443 3.40 -20.58 11.92
N ASP A 444 3.53 -20.08 10.69
CA ASP A 444 4.70 -20.22 9.83
C ASP A 444 5.35 -18.85 9.58
N LYS A 445 6.33 -18.81 8.71
CA LYS A 445 7.03 -17.59 8.32
C LYS A 445 6.14 -16.56 7.64
N GLU A 446 5.16 -17.00 6.85
CA GLU A 446 4.19 -16.12 6.19
C GLU A 446 3.28 -15.48 7.23
N TYR A 447 2.82 -16.24 8.22
CA TYR A 447 2.05 -15.71 9.33
C TYR A 447 2.85 -14.66 10.14
N LEU A 448 4.13 -14.89 10.42
CA LEU A 448 4.97 -13.91 11.10
C LEU A 448 5.14 -12.63 10.28
N ARG A 449 5.32 -12.72 8.97
CA ARG A 449 5.37 -11.54 8.08
C ARG A 449 4.03 -10.79 8.07
N TRP A 450 2.92 -11.54 8.07
CA TRP A 450 1.59 -10.98 8.20
C TRP A 450 1.46 -10.19 9.51
N LEU A 451 1.85 -10.79 10.63
CA LEU A 451 1.77 -10.19 11.95
C LEU A 451 2.67 -8.95 12.08
N TYR A 452 3.91 -9.05 11.61
CA TYR A 452 4.83 -7.92 11.52
C TYR A 452 4.25 -6.77 10.69
N THR A 453 3.70 -7.08 9.51
CA THR A 453 3.09 -6.08 8.63
C THR A 453 1.90 -5.42 9.33
N ALA A 454 1.03 -6.19 9.96
CA ALA A 454 -0.15 -5.68 10.64
C ALA A 454 0.20 -4.75 11.81
N VAL A 455 1.12 -5.18 12.68
CA VAL A 455 1.55 -4.40 13.86
C VAL A 455 2.21 -3.09 13.44
N THR A 456 3.03 -3.11 12.40
CA THR A 456 3.74 -1.91 11.89
C THR A 456 2.85 -0.93 11.12
N ARG A 457 1.55 -1.18 11.01
CA ARG A 457 0.59 -0.21 10.41
C ARG A 457 0.18 0.88 11.39
N ALA A 458 0.28 0.65 12.69
CA ALA A 458 -0.02 1.65 13.70
C ALA A 458 1.14 2.62 13.90
N THR A 459 0.81 3.89 14.14
CA THR A 459 1.78 4.92 14.49
C THR A 459 1.77 5.22 15.97
N ASP A 460 0.66 4.97 16.68
CA ASP A 460 0.50 5.32 18.09
C ASP A 460 0.05 4.12 18.93
N LYS A 461 -0.94 3.32 18.49
CA LYS A 461 -1.50 2.26 19.31
C LYS A 461 -1.87 1.00 18.54
N VAL A 462 -1.52 -0.16 19.09
CA VAL A 462 -1.92 -1.49 18.60
C VAL A 462 -2.75 -2.21 19.63
N TYR A 463 -3.89 -2.72 19.22
CA TYR A 463 -4.67 -3.69 19.98
C TYR A 463 -4.54 -5.08 19.35
N LEU A 464 -4.19 -6.07 20.18
CA LEU A 464 -4.10 -7.48 19.80
C LEU A 464 -5.40 -8.19 20.18
N LEU A 465 -6.34 -8.27 19.21
CA LEU A 465 -7.70 -8.77 19.43
C LEU A 465 -7.74 -10.29 19.42
N GLN A 466 -8.20 -10.88 20.54
CA GLN A 466 -8.44 -12.32 20.72
C GLN A 466 -7.20 -13.20 20.47
N PHE A 467 -6.00 -12.69 20.77
CA PHE A 467 -4.78 -13.50 20.70
C PHE A 467 -4.72 -14.53 21.81
N GLN A 468 -4.24 -15.74 21.47
CA GLN A 468 -4.02 -16.84 22.41
C GLN A 468 -2.96 -16.49 23.44
N ASP A 469 -3.05 -17.05 24.66
CA ASP A 469 -2.16 -16.71 25.79
C ASP A 469 -0.68 -17.06 25.54
N ASN A 470 -0.41 -18.11 24.76
CA ASN A 470 0.95 -18.53 24.42
C ASN A 470 1.72 -17.52 23.55
N PHE A 471 1.04 -16.56 22.94
CA PHE A 471 1.69 -15.48 22.16
C PHE A 471 2.43 -14.47 23.04
N PHE A 472 2.11 -14.42 24.33
CA PHE A 472 2.62 -13.40 25.26
C PHE A 472 3.67 -13.97 26.20
N ALA A 473 4.74 -13.22 26.46
CA ALA A 473 5.65 -13.51 27.55
C ALA A 473 4.87 -13.55 28.87
N ARG A 474 5.13 -14.54 29.69
CA ARG A 474 4.57 -14.58 31.05
C ARG A 474 5.33 -13.55 31.88
N PRO A 475 4.65 -12.73 32.71
CA PRO A 475 5.35 -11.90 33.65
C PRO A 475 6.22 -12.80 34.53
N ASP A 476 7.49 -12.44 34.70
CA ASP A 476 8.41 -13.16 35.57
C ASP A 476 7.85 -13.15 37.00
N ASN A 477 7.35 -14.29 37.45
CA ASN A 477 6.95 -14.52 38.85
C ASN A 477 8.16 -14.59 39.79
N ASN A 478 9.23 -13.83 39.51
CA ASN A 478 10.43 -13.75 40.35
C ASN A 478 10.46 -12.42 41.14
N SER A 479 9.45 -12.23 41.99
CA SER A 479 9.57 -11.29 43.12
C SER A 479 8.84 -11.88 44.33
N GLY A 480 9.50 -12.86 44.94
CA GLY A 480 9.01 -13.47 46.19
C GLY A 480 9.83 -14.69 46.60
N ASP A 481 11.02 -14.46 47.08
CA ASP A 481 11.58 -15.13 48.25
C ASP A 481 12.77 -14.30 48.80
#